data_f0ad42428aaa4e97e8ea15c5644a6828
#
_entry.id   f0ad42428aaa4e97e8ea15c5644a6828
#
_cell.length_a   1.000
_cell.length_b   1.000
_cell.length_c   1.000
_cell.angle_alpha   90.00
_cell.angle_beta   90.00
_cell.angle_gamma   90.00
#
_symmetry.space_group_name_H-M   'P 1'
#
loop_
_entity.id
_entity.type
_entity.pdbx_description
1 polymer ?
#
loop_
_entity_poly.entity_id
_entity_poly.type
_entity_poly.pdbx_seq_one_letter_code
_entity_poly.pdbx_strand_id
1 'polypeptide(L)'
;MKYDIVCSTKNLSTEEWLKIRTLGIGGSDAGIIAGCNPYRSIFELWQEKCGEIPVREEESEVTHFGKVLEDVVRKEFIQRTGLMVRKKNSILRSKEYPFMIADVDGIISELDGTYSIFEAKTAIEFKNNDWKNGEIPKAYQLQVQHYLAVTGFQKAYIAVLVGGNKFYWTEVYRDEQLIKMLVSMESHFWHCVREGEEPDVDASKATSLYLGAKYNNAKVGSVIDLDEQMLSAIEKYEQIKIELDSLTEQKQLIENQLKSALAENEAGRVGEHIVKWKPIVQTRIDSNKLKKEHKEIYDACKKEVSYRKFSVA
;
A
#
# COMPACT_ATOMS: atom_id res chain seq x y z
N MET A 1 11.97 28.42 6.40
CA MET A 1 11.27 27.19 5.99
C MET A 1 12.28 26.22 5.38
N LYS A 2 12.17 24.93 5.64
CA LYS A 2 13.07 23.89 5.14
C LYS A 2 12.75 23.43 3.70
N TYR A 3 11.82 24.10 3.01
CA TYR A 3 11.39 23.77 1.65
C TYR A 3 11.32 25.00 0.75
N ASP A 4 11.37 24.76 -0.55
CA ASP A 4 11.05 25.70 -1.61
C ASP A 4 9.71 25.33 -2.27
N ILE A 5 9.06 26.31 -2.90
CA ILE A 5 7.85 26.08 -3.71
C ILE A 5 8.32 25.82 -5.16
N VAL A 6 8.00 24.66 -5.69
CA VAL A 6 8.31 24.30 -7.09
C VAL A 6 7.38 25.01 -8.04
N CYS A 7 6.07 24.89 -7.78
CA CYS A 7 5.02 25.54 -8.58
C CYS A 7 3.70 25.62 -7.82
N SER A 8 2.76 26.42 -8.35
CA SER A 8 1.36 26.42 -7.89
C SER A 8 0.58 25.32 -8.60
N THR A 9 -0.27 24.59 -7.85
CA THR A 9 -1.13 23.54 -8.41
C THR A 9 -2.52 24.04 -8.82
N LYS A 10 -2.85 25.33 -8.60
CA LYS A 10 -4.18 25.89 -8.84
C LYS A 10 -4.71 25.77 -10.26
N ASN A 11 -3.83 25.86 -11.24
CA ASN A 11 -4.19 25.92 -12.67
C ASN A 11 -3.43 24.88 -13.49
N LEU A 12 -2.81 23.89 -12.84
CA LEU A 12 -2.15 22.80 -13.54
C LEU A 12 -3.18 21.87 -14.15
N SER A 13 -2.99 21.50 -15.40
CA SER A 13 -3.65 20.33 -15.98
C SER A 13 -3.18 19.06 -15.28
N THR A 14 -3.97 18.00 -15.38
CA THR A 14 -3.58 16.67 -14.88
C THR A 14 -2.24 16.22 -15.48
N GLU A 15 -2.03 16.45 -16.77
CA GLU A 15 -0.80 16.09 -17.48
C GLU A 15 0.42 16.83 -16.92
N GLU A 16 0.32 18.14 -16.72
CA GLU A 16 1.39 18.94 -16.14
C GLU A 16 1.71 18.51 -14.70
N TRP A 17 0.69 18.24 -13.91
CA TRP A 17 0.84 17.73 -12.54
C TRP A 17 1.56 16.37 -12.51
N LEU A 18 1.14 15.41 -13.38
CA LEU A 18 1.79 14.11 -13.52
C LEU A 18 3.26 14.27 -13.94
N LYS A 19 3.56 15.17 -14.87
CA LYS A 19 4.93 15.46 -15.30
C LYS A 19 5.79 16.00 -14.17
N ILE A 20 5.25 16.87 -13.32
CA ILE A 20 6.01 17.40 -12.18
C ILE A 20 6.28 16.28 -11.15
N ARG A 21 5.36 15.34 -10.98
CA ARG A 21 5.55 14.17 -10.11
C ARG A 21 6.72 13.27 -10.52
N THR A 22 7.12 13.27 -11.79
CA THR A 22 8.32 12.51 -12.22
C THR A 22 9.63 13.18 -11.82
N LEU A 23 9.61 14.47 -11.44
CA LEU A 23 10.80 15.23 -11.05
C LEU A 23 11.27 15.00 -9.60
N GLY A 24 10.65 14.08 -8.89
CA GLY A 24 11.00 13.74 -7.52
C GLY A 24 10.13 12.63 -6.95
N ILE A 25 10.37 12.27 -5.71
CA ILE A 25 9.61 11.29 -4.94
C ILE A 25 8.53 12.04 -4.17
N GLY A 26 7.27 11.71 -4.38
CA GLY A 26 6.13 12.26 -3.63
C GLY A 26 5.77 11.41 -2.42
N GLY A 27 4.94 11.95 -1.50
CA GLY A 27 4.58 11.24 -0.28
C GLY A 27 3.87 9.89 -0.52
N SER A 28 3.04 9.78 -1.55
CA SER A 28 2.40 8.50 -1.91
C SER A 28 3.41 7.45 -2.42
N ASP A 29 4.56 7.88 -2.96
CA ASP A 29 5.59 7.00 -3.47
C ASP A 29 6.38 6.35 -2.32
N ALA A 30 6.46 7.00 -1.15
CA ALA A 30 7.15 6.48 0.04
C ALA A 30 6.64 5.09 0.46
N GLY A 31 5.31 4.89 0.44
CA GLY A 31 4.71 3.58 0.74
C GLY A 31 4.98 2.51 -0.32
N ILE A 32 5.18 2.90 -1.59
CA ILE A 32 5.56 1.99 -2.67
C ILE A 32 7.03 1.57 -2.50
N ILE A 33 7.92 2.53 -2.32
CA ILE A 33 9.37 2.30 -2.12
C ILE A 33 9.62 1.42 -0.89
N ALA A 34 8.83 1.58 0.17
CA ALA A 34 8.92 0.76 1.37
C ALA A 34 8.20 -0.61 1.27
N GLY A 35 7.68 -1.00 0.11
CA GLY A 35 6.97 -2.27 -0.09
C GLY A 35 5.65 -2.39 0.68
N CYS A 36 5.10 -1.26 1.15
CA CYS A 36 3.85 -1.21 1.93
C CYS A 36 2.60 -0.99 1.07
N ASN A 37 2.75 -0.72 -0.22
CA ASN A 37 1.64 -0.55 -1.15
C ASN A 37 1.30 -1.89 -1.81
N PRO A 38 0.06 -2.43 -1.65
CA PRO A 38 -0.30 -3.72 -2.23
C PRO A 38 -0.68 -3.63 -3.72
N TYR A 39 -0.83 -2.42 -4.28
CA TYR A 39 -1.39 -2.19 -5.62
C TYR A 39 -0.34 -1.83 -6.66
N ARG A 40 0.79 -1.24 -6.22
CA ARG A 40 1.85 -0.77 -7.12
C ARG A 40 3.20 -1.29 -6.67
N SER A 41 3.99 -1.80 -7.63
CA SER A 41 5.35 -2.27 -7.39
C SER A 41 6.37 -1.12 -7.46
N ILE A 42 7.52 -1.32 -6.81
CA ILE A 42 8.65 -0.39 -6.90
C ILE A 42 9.18 -0.29 -8.35
N PHE A 43 9.08 -1.37 -9.14
CA PHE A 43 9.49 -1.38 -10.55
C PHE A 43 8.58 -0.53 -11.44
N GLU A 44 7.25 -0.58 -11.25
CA GLU A 44 6.32 0.29 -11.98
C GLU A 44 6.56 1.76 -11.65
N LEU A 45 6.80 2.07 -10.37
CA LEU A 45 7.17 3.43 -9.96
C LEU A 45 8.48 3.87 -10.61
N TRP A 46 9.49 3.00 -10.63
CA TRP A 46 10.78 3.28 -11.25
C TRP A 46 10.63 3.55 -12.77
N GLN A 47 9.91 2.72 -13.49
CA GLN A 47 9.65 2.91 -14.93
C GLN A 47 8.92 4.24 -15.22
N GLU A 48 7.96 4.62 -14.38
CA GLU A 48 7.31 5.93 -14.49
C GLU A 48 8.28 7.09 -14.24
N LYS A 49 9.14 6.99 -13.22
CA LYS A 49 10.13 8.03 -12.91
C LYS A 49 11.22 8.14 -13.97
N CYS A 50 11.61 7.03 -14.60
CA CYS A 50 12.53 7.02 -15.75
C CYS A 50 11.86 7.47 -17.06
N GLY A 51 10.52 7.59 -17.10
CA GLY A 51 9.78 7.94 -18.31
C GLY A 51 9.64 6.79 -19.31
N GLU A 52 9.89 5.55 -18.91
CA GLU A 52 9.71 4.35 -19.75
C GLU A 52 8.24 4.02 -19.98
N ILE A 53 7.40 4.30 -18.97
CA ILE A 53 5.96 4.20 -19.06
C ILE A 53 5.32 5.54 -18.65
N PRO A 54 4.15 5.88 -19.23
CA PRO A 54 3.45 7.09 -18.81
C PRO A 54 3.00 6.95 -17.36
N VAL A 55 3.13 8.04 -16.58
CA VAL A 55 2.52 8.10 -15.25
C VAL A 55 1.01 7.96 -15.43
N ARG A 56 0.45 6.89 -14.90
CA ARG A 56 -0.99 6.66 -14.96
C ARG A 56 -1.65 7.29 -13.74
N GLU A 57 -2.59 8.16 -14.00
CA GLU A 57 -3.61 8.44 -13.01
C GLU A 57 -4.54 7.21 -12.99
N GLU A 58 -4.64 6.53 -11.83
CA GLU A 58 -5.64 5.49 -11.66
C GLU A 58 -7.02 6.16 -11.67
N GLU A 59 -7.63 6.24 -12.84
CA GLU A 59 -9.03 6.64 -12.98
C GLU A 59 -9.90 5.50 -12.47
N SER A 60 -10.16 5.53 -11.17
CA SER A 60 -11.12 4.64 -10.53
C SER A 60 -12.17 5.47 -9.79
N GLU A 61 -13.36 4.93 -9.61
CA GLU A 61 -14.38 5.56 -8.75
C GLU A 61 -13.82 5.89 -7.36
N VAL A 62 -12.91 5.08 -6.84
CA VAL A 62 -12.26 5.30 -5.53
C VAL A 62 -11.39 6.54 -5.55
N THR A 63 -10.55 6.72 -6.57
CA THR A 63 -9.69 7.90 -6.70
C THR A 63 -10.49 9.16 -7.03
N HIS A 64 -11.52 9.04 -7.87
CA HIS A 64 -12.44 10.14 -8.18
C HIS A 64 -13.13 10.64 -6.91
N PHE A 65 -13.81 9.76 -6.16
CA PHE A 65 -14.47 10.14 -4.92
C PHE A 65 -13.50 10.55 -3.82
N GLY A 66 -12.27 10.04 -3.81
CA GLY A 66 -11.21 10.52 -2.94
C GLY A 66 -11.00 12.03 -3.11
N LYS A 67 -10.84 12.48 -4.35
CA LYS A 67 -10.67 13.90 -4.69
C LYS A 67 -11.91 14.75 -4.37
N VAL A 68 -13.10 14.26 -4.74
CA VAL A 68 -14.36 14.98 -4.51
C VAL A 68 -14.64 15.15 -3.01
N LEU A 69 -14.34 14.13 -2.19
CA LEU A 69 -14.63 14.12 -0.76
C LEU A 69 -13.54 14.77 0.10
N GLU A 70 -12.37 15.09 -0.44
CA GLU A 70 -11.27 15.78 0.28
C GLU A 70 -11.78 17.05 0.99
N ASP A 71 -12.56 17.88 0.31
CA ASP A 71 -13.15 19.09 0.88
C ASP A 71 -14.17 18.80 1.99
N VAL A 72 -14.90 17.69 1.89
CA VAL A 72 -15.84 17.24 2.91
C VAL A 72 -15.08 16.82 4.15
N VAL A 73 -14.03 15.98 3.99
CA VAL A 73 -13.16 15.54 5.10
C VAL A 73 -12.53 16.74 5.79
N ARG A 74 -12.00 17.69 5.03
CA ARG A 74 -11.39 18.92 5.56
C ARG A 74 -12.37 19.78 6.35
N LYS A 75 -13.58 19.99 5.85
CA LYS A 75 -14.61 20.78 6.53
C LYS A 75 -15.07 20.11 7.82
N GLU A 76 -15.27 18.79 7.79
CA GLU A 76 -15.67 18.01 8.95
C GLU A 76 -14.57 18.04 10.03
N PHE A 77 -13.30 17.96 9.64
CA PHE A 77 -12.18 18.11 10.56
C PHE A 77 -12.18 19.49 11.23
N ILE A 78 -12.34 20.56 10.46
CA ILE A 78 -12.42 21.93 11.00
C ILE A 78 -13.58 22.05 11.98
N GLN A 79 -14.75 21.51 11.65
CA GLN A 79 -15.93 21.57 12.50
C GLN A 79 -15.73 20.86 13.85
N ARG A 80 -15.06 19.69 13.84
CA ARG A 80 -14.83 18.90 15.06
C ARG A 80 -13.71 19.42 15.95
N THR A 81 -12.69 19.99 15.34
CA THR A 81 -11.45 20.37 16.06
C THR A 81 -11.36 21.87 16.33
N GLY A 82 -12.03 22.70 15.54
CA GLY A 82 -11.86 24.16 15.53
C GLY A 82 -10.55 24.61 14.84
N LEU A 83 -9.70 23.69 14.40
CA LEU A 83 -8.44 24.01 13.74
C LEU A 83 -8.66 24.42 12.28
N MET A 84 -8.17 25.60 11.92
CA MET A 84 -8.34 26.14 10.57
C MET A 84 -7.34 25.54 9.58
N VAL A 85 -7.84 24.75 8.64
CA VAL A 85 -7.04 24.16 7.56
C VAL A 85 -7.07 25.04 6.32
N ARG A 86 -5.91 25.50 5.89
CA ARG A 86 -5.75 26.26 4.62
C ARG A 86 -5.18 25.34 3.55
N LYS A 87 -5.85 25.22 2.41
CA LYS A 87 -5.31 24.46 1.25
C LYS A 87 -3.94 24.99 0.83
N LYS A 88 -3.03 24.08 0.59
CA LYS A 88 -1.67 24.42 0.12
C LYS A 88 -1.52 24.09 -1.36
N ASN A 89 -2.17 24.83 -2.23
CA ASN A 89 -2.14 24.60 -3.68
C ASN A 89 -0.72 24.83 -4.28
N SER A 90 0.26 24.06 -3.86
CA SER A 90 1.66 24.19 -4.30
C SER A 90 2.44 22.92 -4.04
N ILE A 91 3.23 22.50 -5.00
CA ILE A 91 4.23 21.44 -4.81
C ILE A 91 5.43 22.03 -4.10
N LEU A 92 5.83 21.40 -3.00
CA LEU A 92 6.96 21.76 -2.16
C LEU A 92 8.13 20.83 -2.47
N ARG A 93 9.36 21.32 -2.31
CA ARG A 93 10.59 20.53 -2.47
C ARG A 93 11.48 20.72 -1.25
N SER A 94 11.97 19.64 -0.69
CA SER A 94 12.93 19.71 0.41
C SER A 94 14.22 20.41 -0.01
N LYS A 95 14.73 21.32 0.82
CA LYS A 95 16.05 21.92 0.63
C LYS A 95 17.18 20.97 1.00
N GLU A 96 16.95 20.12 1.96
CA GLU A 96 17.92 19.15 2.47
C GLU A 96 18.02 17.92 1.55
N TYR A 97 16.85 17.46 1.03
CA TYR A 97 16.72 16.29 0.14
C TYR A 97 15.98 16.70 -1.14
N PRO A 98 16.66 17.29 -2.15
CA PRO A 98 15.99 17.88 -3.32
C PRO A 98 15.18 16.91 -4.19
N PHE A 99 15.37 15.61 -4.03
CA PHE A 99 14.56 14.57 -4.68
C PHE A 99 13.20 14.34 -4.01
N MET A 100 13.01 14.83 -2.78
CA MET A 100 11.74 14.70 -2.06
C MET A 100 10.83 15.89 -2.35
N ILE A 101 9.62 15.61 -2.85
CA ILE A 101 8.58 16.61 -3.12
C ILE A 101 7.31 16.29 -2.34
N ALA A 102 6.53 17.30 -2.00
CA ALA A 102 5.27 17.15 -1.28
C ALA A 102 4.16 17.97 -1.91
N ASP A 103 3.00 17.36 -2.12
CA ASP A 103 1.73 18.00 -2.43
C ASP A 103 0.78 17.68 -1.27
N VAL A 104 0.63 18.63 -0.33
CA VAL A 104 -0.12 18.44 0.90
C VAL A 104 -1.51 19.04 0.77
N ASP A 105 -2.56 18.36 1.29
CA ASP A 105 -3.94 18.80 1.19
C ASP A 105 -4.19 20.11 1.94
N GLY A 106 -3.42 20.35 3.00
CA GLY A 106 -3.53 21.60 3.74
C GLY A 106 -2.44 21.83 4.78
N ILE A 107 -2.42 23.06 5.29
CA ILE A 107 -1.57 23.50 6.39
C ILE A 107 -2.45 24.14 7.46
N ILE A 108 -2.15 23.81 8.71
CA ILE A 108 -2.78 24.36 9.91
C ILE A 108 -1.77 25.32 10.56
N SER A 109 -2.23 26.50 10.93
CA SER A 109 -1.47 27.43 11.81
C SER A 109 -1.87 27.12 13.25
N GLU A 110 -0.95 26.59 14.03
CA GLU A 110 -1.16 26.26 15.43
C GLU A 110 -1.19 27.53 16.32
N LEU A 111 -1.75 27.40 17.52
CA LEU A 111 -1.86 28.51 18.47
C LEU A 111 -0.50 29.04 18.95
N ASP A 112 0.50 28.17 18.98
CA ASP A 112 1.88 28.50 19.37
C ASP A 112 2.70 29.15 18.23
N GLY A 113 2.07 29.41 17.08
CA GLY A 113 2.70 29.98 15.91
C GLY A 113 3.46 28.97 15.03
N THR A 114 3.44 27.70 15.35
CA THR A 114 3.99 26.63 14.51
C THR A 114 3.01 26.25 13.38
N TYR A 115 3.46 25.36 12.49
CA TYR A 115 2.64 24.85 11.39
C TYR A 115 2.58 23.33 11.45
N SER A 116 1.39 22.80 11.12
CA SER A 116 1.14 21.37 10.97
C SER A 116 0.60 21.07 9.58
N ILE A 117 0.83 19.84 9.10
CA ILE A 117 0.25 19.34 7.86
C ILE A 117 -1.16 18.81 8.13
N PHE A 118 -2.02 18.95 7.16
CA PHE A 118 -3.32 18.26 7.11
C PHE A 118 -3.35 17.34 5.89
N GLU A 119 -3.76 16.09 6.11
CA GLU A 119 -3.95 15.07 5.07
C GLU A 119 -5.34 14.47 5.20
N ALA A 120 -6.09 14.45 4.09
CA ALA A 120 -7.44 13.90 3.99
C ALA A 120 -7.42 12.52 3.32
N LYS A 121 -8.20 11.58 3.87
CA LYS A 121 -8.34 10.25 3.29
C LYS A 121 -9.81 9.82 3.23
N THR A 122 -10.09 8.93 2.29
CA THR A 122 -11.34 8.16 2.24
C THR A 122 -11.02 6.68 2.28
N ALA A 123 -11.89 5.89 2.89
CA ALA A 123 -11.72 4.43 2.95
C ALA A 123 -13.08 3.73 2.86
N ILE A 124 -13.09 2.53 2.30
CA ILE A 124 -14.26 1.66 2.27
C ILE A 124 -14.54 1.08 3.66
N GLU A 125 -15.79 0.68 3.92
CA GLU A 125 -16.24 0.15 5.22
C GLU A 125 -15.37 -1.02 5.72
N PHE A 126 -14.94 -1.92 4.84
CA PHE A 126 -14.10 -3.07 5.20
C PHE A 126 -12.73 -2.69 5.79
N LYS A 127 -12.26 -1.48 5.55
CA LYS A 127 -11.01 -0.92 6.09
C LYS A 127 -11.19 -0.17 7.41
N ASN A 128 -12.40 -0.19 7.96
CA ASN A 128 -12.70 0.55 9.19
C ASN A 128 -11.81 0.17 10.39
N ASN A 129 -11.40 -1.09 10.50
CA ASN A 129 -10.54 -1.53 11.60
C ASN A 129 -9.12 -0.97 11.49
N ASP A 130 -8.66 -0.62 10.28
CA ASP A 130 -7.33 -0.06 10.04
C ASP A 130 -7.22 1.40 10.53
N TRP A 131 -8.37 2.02 10.91
CA TRP A 131 -8.47 3.44 11.30
C TRP A 131 -9.04 3.67 12.70
N LYS A 132 -9.50 2.62 13.37
CA LYS A 132 -10.03 2.74 14.73
C LYS A 132 -8.92 2.99 15.75
N ASN A 133 -9.28 3.62 16.88
CA ASN A 133 -8.41 3.83 18.02
C ASN A 133 -7.13 4.62 17.70
N GLY A 134 -7.16 5.48 16.67
CA GLY A 134 -6.00 6.26 16.25
C GLY A 134 -5.00 5.50 15.37
N GLU A 135 -5.33 4.28 14.96
CA GLU A 135 -4.52 3.50 14.02
C GLU A 135 -4.48 4.18 12.64
N ILE A 136 -3.36 4.03 11.95
CA ILE A 136 -3.15 4.53 10.58
C ILE A 136 -2.47 3.44 9.77
N PRO A 137 -2.98 3.11 8.56
CA PRO A 137 -2.27 2.19 7.67
C PRO A 137 -0.83 2.63 7.40
N LYS A 138 0.11 1.69 7.43
CA LYS A 138 1.56 1.97 7.32
C LYS A 138 1.91 2.87 6.13
N ALA A 139 1.32 2.62 4.96
CA ALA A 139 1.59 3.43 3.77
C ALA A 139 1.26 4.92 3.98
N TYR A 140 0.18 5.24 4.69
CA TYR A 140 -0.19 6.63 4.97
C TYR A 140 0.65 7.24 6.10
N GLN A 141 1.09 6.42 7.07
CA GLN A 141 2.05 6.87 8.07
C GLN A 141 3.37 7.29 7.40
N LEU A 142 3.88 6.47 6.46
CA LEU A 142 5.09 6.79 5.69
C LEU A 142 4.90 8.05 4.83
N GLN A 143 3.74 8.20 4.17
CA GLN A 143 3.39 9.39 3.40
C GLN A 143 3.47 10.65 4.26
N VAL A 144 2.89 10.63 5.44
CA VAL A 144 2.89 11.79 6.35
C VAL A 144 4.30 12.08 6.88
N GLN A 145 5.09 11.05 7.23
CA GLN A 145 6.49 11.25 7.65
C GLN A 145 7.36 11.82 6.51
N HIS A 146 7.14 11.41 5.26
CA HIS A 146 7.75 12.01 4.08
C HIS A 146 7.43 13.52 4.01
N TYR A 147 6.17 13.91 4.18
CA TYR A 147 5.77 15.31 4.19
C TYR A 147 6.42 16.10 5.33
N LEU A 148 6.52 15.50 6.53
CA LEU A 148 7.23 16.10 7.64
C LEU A 148 8.73 16.25 7.36
N ALA A 149 9.34 15.30 6.64
CA ALA A 149 10.72 15.42 6.18
C ALA A 149 10.91 16.60 5.22
N VAL A 150 10.03 16.74 4.22
CA VAL A 150 10.08 17.83 3.24
C VAL A 150 9.87 19.20 3.88
N THR A 151 8.86 19.33 4.75
CA THR A 151 8.47 20.63 5.32
C THR A 151 9.31 21.06 6.53
N GLY A 152 9.84 20.07 7.26
CA GLY A 152 10.49 20.29 8.56
C GLY A 152 9.51 20.59 9.68
N PHE A 153 8.20 20.38 9.46
CA PHE A 153 7.19 20.53 10.50
C PHE A 153 7.28 19.38 11.51
N GLN A 154 6.75 19.62 12.71
CA GLN A 154 6.85 18.65 13.82
C GLN A 154 5.62 17.77 13.94
N LYS A 155 4.50 18.17 13.31
CA LYS A 155 3.23 17.50 13.48
C LYS A 155 2.41 17.52 12.18
N ALA A 156 1.60 16.51 12.00
CA ALA A 156 0.57 16.42 10.98
C ALA A 156 -0.73 15.90 11.58
N TYR A 157 -1.83 16.19 10.94
CA TYR A 157 -3.14 15.60 11.19
C TYR A 157 -3.54 14.78 9.97
N ILE A 158 -3.95 13.56 10.20
CA ILE A 158 -4.59 12.74 9.17
C ILE A 158 -6.05 12.52 9.55
N ALA A 159 -6.96 12.81 8.63
CA ALA A 159 -8.38 12.63 8.81
C ALA A 159 -8.95 11.72 7.73
N VAL A 160 -9.90 10.84 8.08
CA VAL A 160 -10.46 9.85 7.16
C VAL A 160 -11.98 9.77 7.29
N LEU A 161 -12.65 9.68 6.14
CA LEU A 161 -14.06 9.31 6.04
C LEU A 161 -14.16 7.86 5.58
N VAL A 162 -14.61 6.96 6.46
CA VAL A 162 -14.74 5.52 6.21
C VAL A 162 -16.19 5.17 5.92
N GLY A 163 -16.45 4.45 4.84
CA GLY A 163 -17.81 4.01 4.45
C GLY A 163 -18.80 5.14 4.21
N GLY A 164 -18.33 6.39 4.07
CA GLY A 164 -19.15 7.58 3.86
C GLY A 164 -19.85 8.11 5.12
N ASN A 165 -19.72 7.48 6.28
CA ASN A 165 -20.48 7.83 7.49
C ASN A 165 -19.71 7.71 8.81
N LYS A 166 -18.44 7.29 8.79
CA LYS A 166 -17.58 7.21 9.98
C LYS A 166 -16.38 8.11 9.78
N PHE A 167 -16.14 9.00 10.71
CA PHE A 167 -15.07 9.96 10.64
C PHE A 167 -14.09 9.75 11.79
N TYR A 168 -12.81 9.59 11.43
CA TYR A 168 -11.71 9.49 12.39
C TYR A 168 -10.64 10.50 12.03
N TRP A 169 -9.87 10.93 13.01
CA TRP A 169 -8.68 11.74 12.82
C TRP A 169 -7.68 11.45 13.93
N THR A 170 -6.40 11.67 13.63
CA THR A 170 -5.33 11.49 14.62
C THR A 170 -4.16 12.42 14.33
N GLU A 171 -3.38 12.70 15.35
CA GLU A 171 -2.12 13.44 15.25
C GLU A 171 -0.98 12.48 14.96
N VAL A 172 -0.10 12.89 14.05
CA VAL A 172 1.13 12.18 13.73
C VAL A 172 2.29 13.10 14.03
N TYR A 173 3.11 12.72 14.96
CA TYR A 173 4.32 13.47 15.30
C TYR A 173 5.49 13.04 14.43
N ARG A 174 6.40 13.95 14.17
CA ARG A 174 7.62 13.73 13.44
C ARG A 174 8.49 12.69 14.14
N ASP A 175 8.84 11.63 13.43
CA ASP A 175 9.71 10.56 13.88
C ASP A 175 11.04 10.60 13.11
N GLU A 176 12.09 11.06 13.76
CA GLU A 176 13.39 11.24 13.15
C GLU A 176 14.06 9.90 12.76
N GLN A 177 13.77 8.81 13.47
CA GLN A 177 14.31 7.50 13.12
C GLN A 177 13.65 6.96 11.85
N LEU A 178 12.32 7.05 11.80
CA LEU A 178 11.55 6.65 10.63
C LEU A 178 11.88 7.52 9.42
N ILE A 179 12.04 8.84 9.60
CA ILE A 179 12.44 9.76 8.53
C ILE A 179 13.84 9.42 7.99
N LYS A 180 14.81 9.14 8.85
CA LYS A 180 16.16 8.72 8.40
C LYS A 180 16.11 7.45 7.56
N MET A 181 15.29 6.49 7.97
CA MET A 181 15.09 5.25 7.22
C MET A 181 14.44 5.53 5.86
N LEU A 182 13.38 6.33 5.81
CA LEU A 182 12.72 6.75 4.57
C LEU A 182 13.69 7.47 3.62
N VAL A 183 14.41 8.46 4.12
CA VAL A 183 15.39 9.21 3.31
C VAL A 183 16.45 8.28 2.71
N SER A 184 16.93 7.30 3.48
CA SER A 184 17.90 6.31 2.96
C SER A 184 17.30 5.47 1.83
N MET A 185 16.09 4.95 2.00
CA MET A 185 15.41 4.12 0.98
C MET A 185 15.07 4.94 -0.27
N GLU A 186 14.52 6.14 -0.09
CA GLU A 186 14.16 7.04 -1.18
C GLU A 186 15.39 7.56 -1.93
N SER A 187 16.51 7.84 -1.23
CA SER A 187 17.77 8.22 -1.84
C SER A 187 18.34 7.13 -2.73
N HIS A 188 18.31 5.87 -2.24
CA HIS A 188 18.72 4.70 -3.01
C HIS A 188 17.84 4.52 -4.25
N PHE A 189 16.52 4.55 -4.08
CA PHE A 189 15.57 4.48 -5.20
C PHE A 189 15.80 5.60 -6.22
N TRP A 190 16.02 6.83 -5.77
CA TRP A 190 16.27 7.97 -6.66
C TRP A 190 17.60 7.85 -7.39
N HIS A 191 18.61 7.22 -6.75
CA HIS A 191 19.85 6.86 -7.43
C HIS A 191 19.57 5.89 -8.58
N CYS A 192 18.81 4.81 -8.35
CA CYS A 192 18.41 3.88 -9.40
C CYS A 192 17.69 4.58 -10.57
N VAL A 193 16.81 5.54 -10.28
CA VAL A 193 16.13 6.34 -11.32
C VAL A 193 17.11 7.16 -12.14
N ARG A 194 18.10 7.80 -11.51
CA ARG A 194 19.08 8.65 -12.22
C ARG A 194 20.06 7.86 -13.07
N GLU A 195 20.49 6.71 -12.59
CA GLU A 195 21.45 5.85 -13.30
C GLU A 195 20.76 4.91 -14.32
N GLY A 196 19.42 4.83 -14.31
CA GLY A 196 18.68 3.91 -15.17
C GLY A 196 18.82 2.45 -14.74
N GLU A 197 19.14 2.20 -13.48
CA GLU A 197 19.29 0.86 -12.90
C GLU A 197 17.98 0.39 -12.27
N GLU A 198 17.62 -0.89 -12.46
CA GLU A 198 16.42 -1.44 -11.80
C GLU A 198 16.61 -1.44 -10.27
N PRO A 199 15.57 -1.07 -9.48
CA PRO A 199 15.65 -1.13 -8.03
C PRO A 199 15.68 -2.57 -7.51
N ASP A 200 16.10 -2.74 -6.27
CA ASP A 200 16.10 -4.04 -5.59
C ASP A 200 14.69 -4.64 -5.50
N VAL A 201 14.62 -5.97 -5.58
CA VAL A 201 13.37 -6.73 -5.44
C VAL A 201 12.88 -6.68 -4.01
N ASP A 202 11.62 -6.28 -3.81
CA ASP A 202 10.96 -6.29 -2.51
C ASP A 202 10.03 -7.51 -2.32
N ALA A 203 9.53 -7.70 -1.10
CA ALA A 203 8.61 -8.79 -0.77
C ALA A 203 7.13 -8.46 -1.04
N SER A 204 6.81 -7.38 -1.75
CA SER A 204 5.44 -6.97 -1.98
C SER A 204 4.71 -7.90 -2.96
N LYS A 205 3.40 -8.03 -2.76
CA LYS A 205 2.54 -8.74 -3.71
C LYS A 205 2.55 -8.06 -5.10
N ALA A 206 2.67 -6.75 -5.13
CA ALA A 206 2.74 -5.98 -6.37
C ALA A 206 3.99 -6.34 -7.18
N THR A 207 5.16 -6.46 -6.54
CA THR A 207 6.38 -6.94 -7.19
C THR A 207 6.23 -8.38 -7.70
N SER A 208 5.62 -9.28 -6.93
CA SER A 208 5.35 -10.64 -7.40
C SER A 208 4.46 -10.67 -8.66
N LEU A 209 3.43 -9.83 -8.73
CA LEU A 209 2.56 -9.69 -9.89
C LEU A 209 3.30 -9.08 -11.09
N TYR A 210 4.11 -8.05 -10.85
CA TYR A 210 4.95 -7.43 -11.89
C TYR A 210 5.92 -8.45 -12.51
N LEU A 211 6.67 -9.19 -11.70
CA LEU A 211 7.59 -10.23 -12.19
C LEU A 211 6.84 -11.34 -12.96
N GLY A 212 5.67 -11.74 -12.48
CA GLY A 212 4.81 -12.70 -13.17
C GLY A 212 4.33 -12.19 -14.55
N ALA A 213 4.01 -10.90 -14.68
CA ALA A 213 3.63 -10.27 -15.94
C ALA A 213 4.84 -10.07 -16.87
N LYS A 214 5.96 -9.54 -16.34
CA LYS A 214 7.20 -9.30 -17.09
C LYS A 214 7.76 -10.57 -17.70
N TYR A 215 7.70 -11.67 -16.96
CA TYR A 215 8.26 -12.97 -17.37
C TYR A 215 7.18 -14.05 -17.59
N ASN A 216 6.02 -13.67 -18.12
CA ASN A 216 4.91 -14.60 -18.34
C ASN A 216 5.22 -15.70 -19.35
N ASN A 217 6.09 -15.43 -20.36
CA ASN A 217 6.49 -16.35 -21.40
C ASN A 217 7.79 -17.07 -21.02
N ALA A 218 7.68 -18.28 -20.46
CA ALA A 218 8.84 -19.10 -20.20
C ALA A 218 9.40 -19.69 -21.51
N LYS A 219 10.73 -19.73 -21.61
CA LYS A 219 11.40 -20.54 -22.63
C LYS A 219 11.35 -22.00 -22.19
N VAL A 220 10.42 -22.78 -22.74
CA VAL A 220 10.21 -24.18 -22.33
C VAL A 220 11.49 -24.99 -22.47
N GLY A 221 11.86 -25.71 -21.40
CA GLY A 221 13.07 -26.56 -21.37
C GLY A 221 14.40 -25.81 -21.21
N SER A 222 14.39 -24.47 -21.10
CA SER A 222 15.62 -23.73 -20.84
C SER A 222 16.02 -23.80 -19.36
N VAL A 223 17.30 -24.03 -19.11
CA VAL A 223 17.93 -23.97 -17.79
C VAL A 223 19.10 -22.99 -17.88
N ILE A 224 19.25 -22.17 -16.85
CA ILE A 224 20.38 -21.24 -16.73
C ILE A 224 21.09 -21.51 -15.39
N ASP A 225 22.38 -21.28 -15.34
CA ASP A 225 23.12 -21.25 -14.10
C ASP A 225 22.86 -19.93 -13.38
N LEU A 226 22.44 -20.01 -12.12
CA LEU A 226 22.25 -18.84 -11.27
C LEU A 226 23.57 -18.48 -10.57
N ASP A 227 23.70 -17.20 -10.18
CA ASP A 227 24.84 -16.73 -9.39
C ASP A 227 24.92 -17.50 -8.06
N GLU A 228 26.15 -17.82 -7.62
CA GLU A 228 26.42 -18.52 -6.35
C GLU A 228 25.80 -17.79 -5.13
N GLN A 229 25.64 -16.49 -5.20
CA GLN A 229 24.95 -15.71 -4.16
C GLN A 229 23.50 -16.17 -3.95
N MET A 230 22.85 -16.76 -4.96
CA MET A 230 21.51 -17.33 -4.85
C MET A 230 21.46 -18.58 -3.98
N LEU A 231 22.59 -19.26 -3.73
CA LEU A 231 22.63 -20.43 -2.85
C LEU A 231 22.18 -20.08 -1.43
N SER A 232 22.69 -18.99 -0.86
CA SER A 232 22.29 -18.52 0.47
C SER A 232 20.81 -18.13 0.55
N ALA A 233 20.26 -17.59 -0.54
CA ALA A 233 18.83 -17.28 -0.63
C ALA A 233 17.96 -18.55 -0.66
N ILE A 234 18.43 -19.61 -1.36
CA ILE A 234 17.76 -20.91 -1.41
C ILE A 234 17.76 -21.55 -0.03
N GLU A 235 18.92 -21.62 0.64
CA GLU A 235 19.04 -22.18 2.00
C GLU A 235 18.12 -21.47 2.99
N LYS A 236 18.09 -20.13 2.93
CA LYS A 236 17.19 -19.34 3.77
C LYS A 236 15.71 -19.58 3.45
N TYR A 237 15.38 -19.74 2.17
CA TYR A 237 14.01 -20.07 1.74
C TYR A 237 13.57 -21.43 2.30
N GLU A 238 14.41 -22.45 2.23
CA GLU A 238 14.13 -23.79 2.76
C GLU A 238 13.95 -23.75 4.29
N GLN A 239 14.81 -23.02 5.00
CA GLN A 239 14.69 -22.85 6.44
C GLN A 239 13.36 -22.17 6.81
N ILE A 240 13.00 -21.07 6.15
CA ILE A 240 11.72 -20.38 6.37
C ILE A 240 10.53 -21.30 6.06
N LYS A 241 10.61 -22.15 5.03
CA LYS A 241 9.57 -23.11 4.69
C LYS A 241 9.37 -24.13 5.81
N ILE A 242 10.43 -24.68 6.38
CA ILE A 242 10.38 -25.60 7.53
C ILE A 242 9.70 -24.91 8.74
N GLU A 243 10.10 -23.66 9.03
CA GLU A 243 9.51 -22.88 10.13
C GLU A 243 8.00 -22.62 9.92
N LEU A 244 7.60 -22.28 8.69
CA LEU A 244 6.18 -22.08 8.32
C LEU A 244 5.35 -23.36 8.46
N ASP A 245 5.90 -24.49 8.04
CA ASP A 245 5.23 -25.80 8.18
C ASP A 245 5.03 -26.12 9.67
N SER A 246 6.05 -25.96 10.51
CA SER A 246 5.98 -26.15 11.96
C SER A 246 4.94 -25.22 12.63
N LEU A 247 4.94 -23.94 12.28
CA LEU A 247 3.95 -22.97 12.81
C LEU A 247 2.53 -23.31 12.34
N THR A 248 2.38 -23.80 11.12
CA THR A 248 1.11 -24.24 10.56
C THR A 248 0.56 -25.44 11.32
N GLU A 249 1.41 -26.42 11.66
CA GLU A 249 1.02 -27.59 12.50
C GLU A 249 0.61 -27.16 13.92
N GLN A 250 1.38 -26.27 14.54
CA GLN A 250 1.05 -25.73 15.88
C GLN A 250 -0.30 -25.01 15.86
N LYS A 251 -0.54 -24.16 14.86
CA LYS A 251 -1.81 -23.45 14.68
C LYS A 251 -2.95 -24.46 14.50
N GLN A 252 -2.77 -25.50 13.68
CA GLN A 252 -3.78 -26.52 13.44
C GLN A 252 -4.11 -27.30 14.72
N LEU A 253 -3.10 -27.60 15.55
CA LEU A 253 -3.31 -28.26 16.84
C LEU A 253 -4.21 -27.40 17.76
N ILE A 254 -3.91 -26.10 17.87
CA ILE A 254 -4.71 -25.16 18.66
C ILE A 254 -6.15 -25.05 18.11
N GLU A 255 -6.31 -24.94 16.78
CA GLU A 255 -7.63 -24.92 16.16
C GLU A 255 -8.43 -26.19 16.47
N ASN A 256 -7.81 -27.36 16.44
CA ASN A 256 -8.45 -28.64 16.77
C ASN A 256 -8.86 -28.71 18.26
N GLN A 257 -8.02 -28.21 19.17
CA GLN A 257 -8.34 -28.10 20.59
C GLN A 257 -9.57 -27.19 20.83
N LEU A 258 -9.62 -26.03 20.18
CA LEU A 258 -10.73 -25.09 20.26
C LEU A 258 -12.02 -25.70 19.65
N LYS A 259 -11.94 -26.36 18.52
CA LYS A 259 -13.06 -27.07 17.88
C LYS A 259 -13.58 -28.20 18.79
N SER A 260 -12.68 -28.98 19.38
CA SER A 260 -13.04 -30.03 20.34
C SER A 260 -13.76 -29.46 21.58
N ALA A 261 -13.30 -28.33 22.09
CA ALA A 261 -13.95 -27.67 23.23
C ALA A 261 -15.32 -27.06 22.88
N LEU A 262 -15.53 -26.62 21.64
CA LEU A 262 -16.84 -26.15 21.16
C LEU A 262 -17.86 -27.31 21.00
N ALA A 263 -17.40 -28.53 20.70
CA ALA A 263 -18.23 -29.67 20.41
C ALA A 263 -19.32 -29.34 19.36
N GLU A 264 -20.61 -29.47 19.70
CA GLU A 264 -21.74 -29.19 18.83
C GLU A 264 -22.16 -27.72 18.80
N ASN A 265 -21.47 -26.84 19.57
CA ASN A 265 -21.85 -25.44 19.66
C ASN A 265 -21.17 -24.60 18.55
N GLU A 266 -21.90 -23.65 17.98
CA GLU A 266 -21.39 -22.72 16.96
C GLU A 266 -20.41 -21.67 17.49
N ALA A 267 -20.46 -21.42 18.80
CA ALA A 267 -19.58 -20.42 19.44
C ALA A 267 -19.36 -20.73 20.91
N GLY A 268 -18.18 -20.34 21.40
CA GLY A 268 -17.81 -20.37 22.82
C GLY A 268 -17.18 -19.04 23.24
N ARG A 269 -17.24 -18.72 24.52
CA ARG A 269 -16.62 -17.51 25.08
C ARG A 269 -15.63 -17.89 26.18
N VAL A 270 -14.48 -17.24 26.18
CA VAL A 270 -13.50 -17.29 27.26
C VAL A 270 -12.91 -15.91 27.45
N GLY A 271 -13.06 -15.33 28.65
CA GLY A 271 -12.74 -13.91 28.91
C GLY A 271 -13.49 -13.00 27.94
N GLU A 272 -12.76 -12.10 27.27
CA GLU A 272 -13.31 -11.19 26.24
C GLU A 272 -13.32 -11.80 24.83
N HIS A 273 -12.77 -13.00 24.64
CA HIS A 273 -12.66 -13.65 23.34
C HIS A 273 -13.88 -14.51 23.03
N ILE A 274 -14.32 -14.46 21.76
CA ILE A 274 -15.36 -15.31 21.22
C ILE A 274 -14.77 -16.16 20.11
N VAL A 275 -14.80 -17.49 20.30
CA VAL A 275 -14.44 -18.48 19.28
C VAL A 275 -15.69 -18.91 18.56
N LYS A 276 -15.66 -18.95 17.23
CA LYS A 276 -16.82 -19.33 16.39
C LYS A 276 -16.41 -20.43 15.42
N TRP A 277 -17.25 -21.47 15.35
CA TRP A 277 -17.13 -22.56 14.38
C TRP A 277 -18.52 -22.90 13.85
N LYS A 278 -18.95 -22.13 12.84
CA LYS A 278 -20.31 -22.18 12.30
C LYS A 278 -20.39 -23.02 11.04
N PRO A 279 -21.50 -23.75 10.81
CA PRO A 279 -21.77 -24.37 9.53
C PRO A 279 -21.94 -23.28 8.44
N ILE A 280 -21.30 -23.48 7.29
CA ILE A 280 -21.46 -22.63 6.12
C ILE A 280 -22.01 -23.49 4.99
N VAL A 281 -23.16 -23.10 4.47
CA VAL A 281 -23.76 -23.76 3.28
C VAL A 281 -23.36 -22.96 2.05
N GLN A 282 -22.70 -23.59 1.11
CA GLN A 282 -22.31 -23.00 -0.17
C GLN A 282 -22.86 -23.85 -1.31
N THR A 283 -23.48 -23.18 -2.27
CA THR A 283 -23.85 -23.81 -3.55
C THR A 283 -22.67 -23.66 -4.52
N ARG A 284 -22.16 -24.77 -5.01
CA ARG A 284 -21.07 -24.80 -6.01
C ARG A 284 -21.50 -25.61 -7.22
N ILE A 285 -21.01 -25.20 -8.38
CA ILE A 285 -21.18 -25.99 -9.61
C ILE A 285 -20.27 -27.22 -9.50
N ASP A 286 -20.86 -28.42 -9.63
CA ASP A 286 -20.12 -29.67 -9.76
C ASP A 286 -19.53 -29.74 -11.18
N SER A 287 -18.30 -29.29 -11.30
CA SER A 287 -17.59 -29.26 -12.58
C SER A 287 -17.38 -30.67 -13.19
N ASN A 288 -17.25 -31.70 -12.33
CA ASN A 288 -17.08 -33.08 -12.79
C ASN A 288 -18.40 -33.60 -13.39
N LYS A 289 -19.52 -33.38 -12.70
CA LYS A 289 -20.86 -33.72 -13.19
C LYS A 289 -21.19 -32.95 -14.46
N LEU A 290 -20.91 -31.62 -14.49
CA LEU A 290 -21.12 -30.79 -15.67
C LEU A 290 -20.33 -31.29 -16.88
N LYS A 291 -19.04 -31.66 -16.69
CA LYS A 291 -18.20 -32.23 -17.74
C LYS A 291 -18.70 -33.56 -18.27
N LYS A 292 -19.28 -34.40 -17.39
CA LYS A 292 -19.77 -35.74 -17.73
C LYS A 292 -21.12 -35.70 -18.42
N GLU A 293 -22.05 -34.92 -17.91
CA GLU A 293 -23.47 -34.93 -18.30
C GLU A 293 -23.82 -33.82 -19.31
N HIS A 294 -23.05 -32.69 -19.30
CA HIS A 294 -23.29 -31.51 -20.12
C HIS A 294 -22.00 -30.99 -20.75
N LYS A 295 -21.30 -31.86 -21.48
CA LYS A 295 -19.96 -31.58 -22.03
C LYS A 295 -19.91 -30.33 -22.89
N GLU A 296 -20.91 -30.07 -23.70
CA GLU A 296 -20.98 -28.90 -24.59
C GLU A 296 -21.00 -27.59 -23.78
N ILE A 297 -21.78 -27.55 -22.69
CA ILE A 297 -21.83 -26.38 -21.77
C ILE A 297 -20.51 -26.22 -21.07
N TYR A 298 -19.91 -27.30 -20.57
CA TYR A 298 -18.61 -27.27 -19.93
C TYR A 298 -17.53 -26.74 -20.88
N ASP A 299 -17.48 -27.24 -22.12
CA ASP A 299 -16.48 -26.82 -23.12
C ASP A 299 -16.66 -25.37 -23.57
N ALA A 300 -17.90 -24.87 -23.61
CA ALA A 300 -18.18 -23.45 -23.91
C ALA A 300 -17.80 -22.49 -22.77
N CYS A 301 -17.82 -22.97 -21.50
CA CYS A 301 -17.56 -22.16 -20.33
C CYS A 301 -16.13 -22.33 -19.75
N LYS A 302 -15.36 -23.32 -20.21
CA LYS A 302 -13.99 -23.51 -19.74
C LYS A 302 -13.08 -22.39 -20.23
N LYS A 303 -12.18 -21.93 -19.35
CA LYS A 303 -11.12 -20.99 -19.68
C LYS A 303 -9.77 -21.61 -19.35
N GLU A 304 -8.86 -21.60 -20.32
CA GLU A 304 -7.48 -21.95 -20.06
C GLU A 304 -6.77 -20.79 -19.35
N VAL A 305 -6.09 -21.11 -18.25
CA VAL A 305 -5.30 -20.16 -17.48
C VAL A 305 -3.88 -20.69 -17.42
N SER A 306 -2.94 -19.92 -17.92
CA SER A 306 -1.52 -20.21 -17.84
C SER A 306 -0.84 -19.32 -16.81
N TYR A 307 -0.01 -19.91 -15.96
CA TYR A 307 0.83 -19.18 -15.02
C TYR A 307 2.13 -19.95 -14.75
N ARG A 308 3.18 -19.24 -14.34
CA ARG A 308 4.45 -19.87 -13.93
C ARG A 308 4.37 -20.25 -12.47
N LYS A 309 4.58 -21.53 -12.16
CA LYS A 309 4.66 -22.00 -10.77
C LYS A 309 6.12 -21.91 -10.31
N PHE A 310 6.36 -21.19 -9.19
CA PHE A 310 7.65 -21.18 -8.52
C PHE A 310 7.79 -22.39 -7.60
N SER A 311 8.96 -23.05 -7.63
CA SER A 311 9.34 -24.12 -6.70
C SER A 311 10.84 -24.18 -6.57
N VAL A 312 11.34 -24.52 -5.38
CA VAL A 312 12.70 -24.95 -5.11
C VAL A 312 12.63 -26.45 -4.88
N ALA A 313 13.53 -27.24 -5.52
CA ALA A 313 13.62 -28.70 -5.45
C ALA A 313 15.00 -29.12 -4.98
#